data_c98ec949f3c689585edb4609ee575287
#
_entry.id   c98ec949f3c689585edb4609ee575287
#
_cell.length_a   1.000
_cell.length_b   1.000
_cell.length_c   1.000
_cell.angle_alpha   90.00
_cell.angle_beta   90.00
_cell.angle_gamma   90.00
#
_symmetry.space_group_name_H-M   'P 1'
#
loop_
_entity.id
_entity.type
_entity.pdbx_description
1 polymer ?
#
loop_
_entity_poly.entity_id
_entity_poly.type
_entity_poly.pdbx_seq_one_letter_code
_entity_poly.pdbx_strand_id
1 'polypeptide(L)'
;MPAYQQVQKAIEDVYAFKRQDGTSNADRAVSSSLNAGHVLLALFALSAPFCGWLGWYIVHDIHRMLDPMIQELSAASAELGGATQHIAASSDSLAQGATEQAASLEATSTAGEEVHAMTRQNVKKSQDAARLMAETAEGTAHASPELEQTMVFMKEMAASNGKVVKIIQVIDEIAFQTNILALNAAVEAARAGEAGKGFAVVADQVRNLAQRSAQAARDSAELIHSSIGKSKQGCEQIERIFGAVRKMSASADRVKAMVDEVSAASAEQARGIQQISKAISQMDRVTQQTAASAEESASVGREMSAQTEALRAVVENLRLMAGSVARHR
;
A
#
# COMPACT_ATOMS: atom_id res chain seq x y z
N MET A 1 -84.58 95.51 90.01
CA MET A 1 -83.59 94.42 90.48
C MET A 1 -83.75 93.08 89.82
N PRO A 2 -84.79 92.68 89.09
CA PRO A 2 -84.89 91.36 88.53
C PRO A 2 -84.08 91.15 87.23
N ALA A 3 -83.88 92.17 86.39
CA ALA A 3 -83.28 92.13 85.07
C ALA A 3 -81.69 91.81 85.14
N TYR A 4 -81.02 92.36 86.11
CA TYR A 4 -79.53 92.10 86.32
C TYR A 4 -79.20 90.64 86.69
N GLN A 5 -80.06 90.05 87.55
CA GLN A 5 -79.86 88.64 87.94
C GLN A 5 -80.09 87.66 86.81
N GLN A 6 -81.07 88.01 85.89
CA GLN A 6 -81.27 87.16 84.69
C GLN A 6 -80.10 87.23 83.64
N VAL A 7 -79.52 88.43 83.50
CA VAL A 7 -78.36 88.59 82.66
C VAL A 7 -77.13 87.88 83.19
N GLN A 8 -76.92 87.94 84.55
CA GLN A 8 -75.82 87.34 85.22
C GLN A 8 -75.97 85.80 85.17
N LYS A 9 -77.16 85.24 85.34
CA LYS A 9 -77.41 83.80 85.17
C LYS A 9 -77.23 83.34 83.70
N ALA A 10 -77.67 84.15 82.74
CA ALA A 10 -77.48 83.86 81.33
C ALA A 10 -75.95 83.84 80.93
N ILE A 11 -75.16 84.74 81.53
CA ILE A 11 -73.71 84.76 81.39
C ILE A 11 -73.07 83.60 82.04
N GLU A 12 -73.47 83.17 83.23
CA GLU A 12 -72.97 81.97 83.91
C GLU A 12 -73.36 80.69 83.13
N ASP A 13 -74.58 80.58 82.61
CA ASP A 13 -75.01 79.46 81.78
C ASP A 13 -74.19 79.36 80.43
N VAL A 14 -73.93 80.54 79.85
CA VAL A 14 -73.09 80.59 78.66
C VAL A 14 -71.64 80.20 78.97
N TYR A 15 -71.07 80.62 80.08
CA TYR A 15 -69.76 80.24 80.56
C TYR A 15 -69.69 78.72 80.94
N ALA A 16 -70.75 78.25 81.64
CA ALA A 16 -70.90 76.87 81.99
C ALA A 16 -70.97 75.98 80.70
N PHE A 17 -71.81 76.38 79.71
CA PHE A 17 -71.94 75.69 78.42
C PHE A 17 -70.59 75.68 77.67
N LYS A 18 -69.91 76.87 77.60
CA LYS A 18 -68.65 77.02 76.92
C LYS A 18 -67.50 76.19 77.58
N ARG A 19 -67.58 76.11 78.92
CA ARG A 19 -66.67 75.31 79.71
C ARG A 19 -66.95 73.85 79.54
N GLN A 20 -68.22 73.42 79.48
CA GLN A 20 -68.64 72.01 79.27
C GLN A 20 -68.34 71.56 77.83
N ASP A 21 -68.58 72.48 76.87
CA ASP A 21 -68.29 72.18 75.48
C ASP A 21 -66.76 72.14 75.23
N GLY A 22 -66.01 73.06 75.90
CA GLY A 22 -64.55 73.07 75.85
C GLY A 22 -63.96 71.81 76.45
N THR A 23 -64.48 71.35 77.65
CA THR A 23 -63.98 70.08 78.26
C THR A 23 -64.39 68.86 77.46
N SER A 24 -65.64 68.82 76.94
CA SER A 24 -66.12 67.74 76.09
C SER A 24 -65.31 67.63 74.78
N ASN A 25 -64.98 68.79 74.19
CA ASN A 25 -64.15 68.76 72.96
C ASN A 25 -62.69 68.44 73.25
N ALA A 26 -62.14 68.85 74.45
CA ALA A 26 -60.84 68.46 74.89
C ALA A 26 -60.76 66.96 75.19
N ASP A 27 -61.76 66.37 75.88
CA ASP A 27 -61.85 64.99 76.17
C ASP A 27 -62.00 64.11 74.88
N ARG A 28 -62.79 64.62 73.95
CA ARG A 28 -62.90 63.96 72.61
C ARG A 28 -61.62 64.07 71.83
N ALA A 29 -60.91 65.17 71.89
CA ALA A 29 -59.62 65.34 71.23
C ALA A 29 -58.57 64.45 71.86
N VAL A 30 -58.55 64.35 73.18
CA VAL A 30 -57.61 63.42 73.90
C VAL A 30 -58.00 61.97 73.62
N SER A 31 -59.27 61.61 73.70
CA SER A 31 -59.70 60.21 73.41
C SER A 31 -59.49 59.86 71.96
N SER A 32 -59.70 60.78 71.02
CA SER A 32 -59.38 60.52 69.60
C SER A 32 -57.92 60.42 69.33
N SER A 33 -57.07 61.18 70.03
CA SER A 33 -55.61 61.12 69.93
C SER A 33 -55.07 59.79 70.55
N LEU A 34 -55.65 59.39 71.68
CA LEU A 34 -55.31 58.14 72.32
C LEU A 34 -55.75 56.93 71.43
N ASN A 35 -56.96 57.00 70.89
CA ASN A 35 -57.43 55.94 69.96
C ASN A 35 -56.61 55.91 68.66
N ALA A 36 -56.19 57.06 68.10
CA ALA A 36 -55.28 57.16 66.98
C ALA A 36 -53.91 56.52 67.30
N GLY A 37 -53.44 56.85 68.53
CA GLY A 37 -52.20 56.23 69.04
C GLY A 37 -52.31 54.69 69.16
N HIS A 38 -53.43 54.20 69.70
CA HIS A 38 -53.63 52.74 69.79
C HIS A 38 -53.79 52.05 68.40
N VAL A 39 -54.46 52.74 67.47
CA VAL A 39 -54.60 52.23 66.09
C VAL A 39 -53.25 52.21 65.37
N LEU A 40 -52.41 53.25 65.54
CA LEU A 40 -51.03 53.29 65.02
C LEU A 40 -50.14 52.18 65.61
N LEU A 41 -50.23 52.00 66.96
CA LEU A 41 -49.50 50.91 67.62
C LEU A 41 -49.96 49.51 67.15
N ALA A 42 -51.27 49.34 66.97
CA ALA A 42 -51.85 48.10 66.44
C ALA A 42 -51.42 47.84 65.03
N LEU A 43 -51.36 48.84 64.12
CA LEU A 43 -50.83 48.74 62.76
C LEU A 43 -49.35 48.44 62.77
N PHE A 44 -48.55 49.03 63.66
CA PHE A 44 -47.13 48.73 63.78
C PHE A 44 -46.90 47.31 64.33
N ALA A 45 -47.71 46.90 65.35
CA ALA A 45 -47.66 45.56 65.91
C ALA A 45 -48.03 44.45 64.93
N LEU A 46 -48.89 44.74 63.92
CA LEU A 46 -49.26 43.80 62.89
C LEU A 46 -48.32 43.85 61.68
N SER A 47 -47.79 45.04 61.35
CA SER A 47 -46.88 45.17 60.17
C SER A 47 -45.49 44.55 60.41
N ALA A 48 -44.92 44.64 61.61
CA ALA A 48 -43.60 44.12 61.94
C ALA A 48 -43.55 42.61 61.78
N PRO A 49 -44.46 41.79 62.37
CA PRO A 49 -44.46 40.33 62.14
C PRO A 49 -44.83 39.96 60.72
N PHE A 50 -45.68 40.71 60.01
CA PHE A 50 -46.01 40.46 58.59
C PHE A 50 -44.80 40.70 57.70
N CYS A 51 -44.06 41.80 57.90
CA CYS A 51 -42.80 42.03 57.16
C CYS A 51 -41.75 40.91 57.48
N GLY A 52 -41.63 40.50 58.73
CA GLY A 52 -40.78 39.40 59.14
C GLY A 52 -41.17 38.07 58.50
N TRP A 53 -42.45 37.75 58.49
CA TRP A 53 -42.97 36.55 57.81
C TRP A 53 -42.78 36.61 56.29
N LEU A 54 -43.07 37.75 55.66
CA LEU A 54 -42.85 37.94 54.24
C LEU A 54 -41.36 37.81 53.86
N GLY A 55 -40.48 38.42 54.65
CA GLY A 55 -39.05 38.26 54.46
C GLY A 55 -38.59 36.83 54.62
N TRP A 56 -39.10 36.14 55.65
CA TRP A 56 -38.80 34.73 55.83
C TRP A 56 -39.36 33.85 54.66
N TYR A 57 -40.56 34.12 54.21
CA TYR A 57 -41.18 33.40 53.08
C TYR A 57 -40.38 33.59 51.78
N ILE A 58 -40.01 34.83 51.45
CA ILE A 58 -39.20 35.11 50.25
C ILE A 58 -37.81 34.41 50.31
N VAL A 59 -37.12 34.49 51.44
CA VAL A 59 -35.84 33.84 51.62
C VAL A 59 -35.97 32.33 51.53
N HIS A 60 -37.02 31.75 52.13
CA HIS A 60 -37.24 30.32 52.10
C HIS A 60 -37.54 29.80 50.67
N ASP A 61 -38.36 30.55 49.94
CA ASP A 61 -38.75 30.19 48.56
C ASP A 61 -37.55 30.31 47.58
N ILE A 62 -36.74 31.36 47.74
CA ILE A 62 -35.49 31.54 46.99
C ILE A 62 -34.51 30.38 47.24
N HIS A 63 -34.30 29.96 48.50
CA HIS A 63 -33.44 28.83 48.84
C HIS A 63 -33.93 27.53 48.21
N ARG A 64 -35.24 27.30 48.30
CA ARG A 64 -35.88 26.11 47.74
C ARG A 64 -35.73 26.01 46.21
N MET A 65 -35.61 27.14 45.51
CA MET A 65 -35.34 27.16 44.05
C MET A 65 -33.84 27.11 43.73
N LEU A 66 -32.99 27.76 44.51
CA LEU A 66 -31.58 27.88 44.25
C LEU A 66 -30.80 26.56 44.55
N ASP A 67 -31.14 25.88 45.63
CA ASP A 67 -30.40 24.64 46.03
C ASP A 67 -30.38 23.54 44.94
N PRO A 68 -31.53 23.18 44.31
CA PRO A 68 -31.50 22.21 43.23
C PRO A 68 -30.76 22.74 41.97
N MET A 69 -30.89 24.03 41.65
CA MET A 69 -30.14 24.61 40.53
C MET A 69 -28.63 24.62 40.74
N ILE A 70 -28.16 24.91 41.97
CA ILE A 70 -26.74 24.80 42.34
C ILE A 70 -26.23 23.35 42.21
N GLN A 71 -27.05 22.38 42.66
CA GLN A 71 -26.69 20.96 42.52
C GLN A 71 -26.60 20.50 41.06
N GLU A 72 -27.61 20.84 40.23
CA GLU A 72 -27.61 20.54 38.81
C GLU A 72 -26.42 21.18 38.08
N LEU A 73 -26.16 22.48 38.36
CA LEU A 73 -25.04 23.20 37.75
C LEU A 73 -23.69 22.65 38.18
N SER A 74 -23.56 22.21 39.45
CA SER A 74 -22.38 21.53 39.96
C SER A 74 -22.16 20.19 39.28
N ALA A 75 -23.20 19.36 39.11
CA ALA A 75 -23.16 18.10 38.43
C ALA A 75 -22.79 18.26 36.94
N ALA A 76 -23.46 19.19 36.25
CA ALA A 76 -23.16 19.50 34.85
C ALA A 76 -21.71 20.02 34.66
N SER A 77 -21.23 20.85 35.57
CA SER A 77 -19.82 21.31 35.55
C SER A 77 -18.83 20.18 35.78
N ALA A 78 -19.14 19.21 36.64
CA ALA A 78 -18.30 18.05 36.86
C ALA A 78 -18.25 17.14 35.63
N GLU A 79 -19.40 16.87 35.00
CA GLU A 79 -19.51 16.09 33.77
C GLU A 79 -18.76 16.76 32.60
N LEU A 80 -18.96 18.08 32.44
CA LEU A 80 -18.25 18.86 31.41
C LEU A 80 -16.73 18.82 31.64
N GLY A 81 -16.25 18.89 32.89
CA GLY A 81 -14.84 18.74 33.22
C GLY A 81 -14.28 17.36 32.85
N GLY A 82 -15.04 16.29 33.08
CA GLY A 82 -14.68 14.93 32.65
C GLY A 82 -14.63 14.81 31.12
N ALA A 83 -15.63 15.34 30.42
CA ALA A 83 -15.70 15.33 28.96
C ALA A 83 -14.52 16.09 28.33
N THR A 84 -14.16 17.24 28.84
CA THR A 84 -13.01 18.03 28.35
C THR A 84 -11.66 17.34 28.56
N GLN A 85 -11.48 16.64 29.67
CA GLN A 85 -10.26 15.80 29.88
C GLN A 85 -10.19 14.66 28.85
N HIS A 86 -11.32 14.00 28.58
CA HIS A 86 -11.40 12.97 27.55
C HIS A 86 -11.11 13.52 26.14
N ILE A 87 -11.60 14.70 25.80
CA ILE A 87 -11.32 15.35 24.52
C ILE A 87 -9.81 15.64 24.41
N ALA A 88 -9.20 16.21 25.43
CA ALA A 88 -7.77 16.53 25.43
C ALA A 88 -6.92 15.25 25.26
N ALA A 89 -7.18 14.19 26.04
CA ALA A 89 -6.46 12.93 25.95
C ALA A 89 -6.65 12.22 24.58
N SER A 90 -7.88 12.25 24.04
CA SER A 90 -8.17 11.68 22.72
C SER A 90 -7.46 12.45 21.60
N SER A 91 -7.41 13.78 21.71
CA SER A 91 -6.73 14.65 20.75
C SER A 91 -5.23 14.41 20.75
N ASP A 92 -4.63 14.25 21.94
CA ASP A 92 -3.19 13.95 22.08
C ASP A 92 -2.86 12.59 21.44
N SER A 93 -3.67 11.56 21.72
CA SER A 93 -3.55 10.25 21.09
C SER A 93 -3.71 10.30 19.56
N LEU A 94 -4.62 11.14 19.06
CA LEU A 94 -4.86 11.32 17.62
C LEU A 94 -3.67 12.03 16.95
N ALA A 95 -3.09 13.05 17.58
CA ALA A 95 -1.90 13.73 17.09
C ALA A 95 -0.68 12.79 17.03
N GLN A 96 -0.49 11.96 18.07
CA GLN A 96 0.55 10.93 18.08
C GLN A 96 0.32 9.90 16.98
N GLY A 97 -0.92 9.39 16.83
CA GLY A 97 -1.27 8.45 15.77
C GLY A 97 -1.05 9.02 14.37
N ALA A 98 -1.34 10.31 14.15
CA ALA A 98 -1.04 10.99 12.90
C ALA A 98 0.48 11.08 12.63
N THR A 99 1.30 11.30 13.65
CA THR A 99 2.76 11.29 13.53
C THR A 99 3.31 9.91 13.15
N GLU A 100 2.83 8.85 13.81
CA GLU A 100 3.21 7.47 13.49
C GLU A 100 2.76 7.07 12.08
N GLN A 101 1.56 7.53 11.67
CA GLN A 101 1.05 7.32 10.32
C GLN A 101 1.90 8.04 9.27
N ALA A 102 2.34 9.27 9.52
CA ALA A 102 3.23 10.01 8.63
C ALA A 102 4.56 9.27 8.41
N ALA A 103 5.19 8.75 9.47
CA ALA A 103 6.41 7.94 9.37
C ALA A 103 6.18 6.65 8.56
N SER A 104 5.03 5.99 8.73
CA SER A 104 4.66 4.79 7.97
C SER A 104 4.41 5.08 6.49
N LEU A 105 3.82 6.24 6.17
CA LEU A 105 3.62 6.70 4.79
C LEU A 105 4.94 7.03 4.11
N GLU A 106 5.90 7.65 4.81
CA GLU A 106 7.24 7.93 4.29
C GLU A 106 7.99 6.62 3.95
N ALA A 107 7.95 5.63 4.85
CA ALA A 107 8.53 4.30 4.59
C ALA A 107 7.84 3.60 3.41
N THR A 108 6.51 3.69 3.29
CA THR A 108 5.75 3.11 2.19
C THR A 108 6.06 3.81 0.87
N SER A 109 6.23 5.14 0.88
CA SER A 109 6.63 5.93 -0.30
C SER A 109 8.01 5.51 -0.80
N THR A 110 8.99 5.37 0.10
CA THR A 110 10.34 4.91 -0.22
C THR A 110 10.33 3.51 -0.84
N ALA A 111 9.60 2.57 -0.22
CA ALA A 111 9.44 1.22 -0.76
C ALA A 111 8.76 1.24 -2.15
N GLY A 112 7.78 2.12 -2.35
CA GLY A 112 7.11 2.32 -3.64
C GLY A 112 8.07 2.82 -4.73
N GLU A 113 8.95 3.76 -4.42
CA GLU A 113 9.99 4.26 -5.34
C GLU A 113 10.99 3.15 -5.71
N GLU A 114 11.40 2.33 -4.75
CA GLU A 114 12.30 1.20 -4.98
C GLU A 114 11.65 0.16 -5.90
N VAL A 115 10.39 -0.22 -5.65
CA VAL A 115 9.65 -1.14 -6.51
C VAL A 115 9.46 -0.55 -7.91
N HIS A 116 9.21 0.75 -8.03
CA HIS A 116 9.14 1.44 -9.33
C HIS A 116 10.46 1.34 -10.10
N ALA A 117 11.60 1.58 -9.44
CA ALA A 117 12.93 1.47 -10.04
C ALA A 117 13.21 0.04 -10.51
N MET A 118 12.91 -0.97 -9.67
CA MET A 118 13.04 -2.40 -10.03
C MET A 118 12.15 -2.77 -11.23
N THR A 119 10.92 -2.27 -11.27
CA THR A 119 9.99 -2.52 -12.37
C THR A 119 10.52 -1.94 -13.69
N ARG A 120 11.05 -0.72 -13.69
CA ARG A 120 11.72 -0.13 -14.86
C ARG A 120 12.93 -0.94 -15.31
N GLN A 121 13.72 -1.44 -14.36
CA GLN A 121 14.85 -2.30 -14.66
C GLN A 121 14.40 -3.63 -15.29
N ASN A 122 13.29 -4.21 -14.83
CA ASN A 122 12.71 -5.42 -15.42
C ASN A 122 12.28 -5.21 -16.87
N VAL A 123 11.62 -4.09 -17.18
CA VAL A 123 11.29 -3.73 -18.58
C VAL A 123 12.55 -3.68 -19.44
N LYS A 124 13.60 -3.02 -18.98
CA LYS A 124 14.86 -2.93 -19.71
C LYS A 124 15.51 -4.30 -19.90
N LYS A 125 15.60 -5.13 -18.85
CA LYS A 125 16.13 -6.49 -18.93
C LYS A 125 15.32 -7.37 -19.87
N SER A 126 13.99 -7.22 -19.88
CA SER A 126 13.13 -7.93 -20.82
C SER A 126 13.41 -7.52 -22.26
N GLN A 127 13.59 -6.23 -22.55
CA GLN A 127 13.96 -5.76 -23.87
C GLN A 127 15.31 -6.32 -24.33
N ASP A 128 16.32 -6.34 -23.44
CA ASP A 128 17.63 -6.92 -23.74
C ASP A 128 17.54 -8.42 -24.00
N ALA A 129 16.75 -9.16 -23.22
CA ALA A 129 16.52 -10.58 -23.42
C ALA A 129 15.76 -10.87 -24.73
N ALA A 130 14.76 -10.06 -25.08
CA ALA A 130 14.06 -10.18 -26.36
C ALA A 130 15.01 -9.98 -27.55
N ARG A 131 15.92 -9.02 -27.47
CA ARG A 131 16.95 -8.80 -28.49
C ARG A 131 17.88 -10.00 -28.63
N LEU A 132 18.36 -10.56 -27.52
CA LEU A 132 19.21 -11.77 -27.51
C LEU A 132 18.48 -12.97 -28.12
N MET A 133 17.18 -13.12 -27.86
CA MET A 133 16.37 -14.19 -28.46
C MET A 133 16.21 -14.00 -29.98
N ALA A 134 16.05 -12.75 -30.44
CA ALA A 134 16.00 -12.45 -31.88
C ALA A 134 17.33 -12.77 -32.56
N GLU A 135 18.47 -12.40 -31.97
CA GLU A 135 19.81 -12.75 -32.47
C GLU A 135 20.01 -14.29 -32.48
N THR A 136 19.52 -15.00 -31.47
CA THR A 136 19.58 -16.46 -31.43
C THR A 136 18.73 -17.10 -32.53
N ALA A 137 17.51 -16.56 -32.76
CA ALA A 137 16.64 -17.02 -33.83
C ALA A 137 17.27 -16.78 -35.21
N GLU A 138 17.88 -15.64 -35.45
CA GLU A 138 18.63 -15.34 -36.68
C GLU A 138 19.81 -16.28 -36.88
N GLY A 139 20.63 -16.50 -35.81
CA GLY A 139 21.74 -17.45 -35.87
C GLY A 139 21.31 -18.88 -36.21
N THR A 140 20.18 -19.35 -35.63
CA THR A 140 19.63 -20.68 -35.96
C THR A 140 19.07 -20.76 -37.38
N ALA A 141 18.47 -19.67 -37.85
CA ALA A 141 17.95 -19.55 -39.22
C ALA A 141 19.10 -19.64 -40.25
N HIS A 142 20.24 -19.04 -39.97
CA HIS A 142 21.45 -19.12 -40.81
C HIS A 142 22.11 -20.49 -40.75
N ALA A 143 22.17 -21.12 -39.59
CA ALA A 143 22.81 -22.45 -39.43
C ALA A 143 22.03 -23.55 -40.18
N SER A 144 20.73 -23.45 -40.31
CA SER A 144 19.90 -24.49 -40.95
C SER A 144 20.26 -24.76 -42.43
N PRO A 145 20.37 -23.77 -43.32
CA PRO A 145 20.75 -23.98 -44.72
C PRO A 145 22.19 -24.47 -44.85
N GLU A 146 23.13 -24.04 -43.98
CA GLU A 146 24.52 -24.51 -44.00
C GLU A 146 24.62 -26.01 -43.64
N LEU A 147 23.80 -26.45 -42.66
CA LEU A 147 23.73 -27.88 -42.31
C LEU A 147 23.13 -28.71 -43.47
N GLU A 148 22.08 -28.18 -44.15
CA GLU A 148 21.50 -28.83 -45.28
C GLU A 148 22.51 -28.98 -46.43
N GLN A 149 23.25 -27.93 -46.75
CA GLN A 149 24.31 -27.94 -47.74
C GLN A 149 25.40 -28.95 -47.40
N THR A 150 25.81 -28.99 -46.09
CA THR A 150 26.80 -29.94 -45.60
C THR A 150 26.30 -31.38 -45.76
N MET A 151 25.04 -31.66 -45.50
CA MET A 151 24.41 -32.96 -45.70
C MET A 151 24.42 -33.39 -47.20
N VAL A 152 24.11 -32.46 -48.11
CA VAL A 152 24.19 -32.69 -49.55
C VAL A 152 25.64 -33.07 -49.96
N PHE A 153 26.61 -32.29 -49.46
CA PHE A 153 28.04 -32.55 -49.73
C PHE A 153 28.49 -33.93 -49.24
N MET A 154 28.08 -34.36 -48.04
CA MET A 154 28.41 -35.70 -47.52
C MET A 154 27.79 -36.81 -48.35
N LYS A 155 26.57 -36.64 -48.85
CA LYS A 155 25.89 -37.59 -49.74
C LYS A 155 26.61 -37.69 -51.11
N GLU A 156 26.97 -36.54 -51.67
CA GLU A 156 27.75 -36.50 -52.92
C GLU A 156 29.13 -37.17 -52.75
N MET A 157 29.80 -36.94 -51.64
CA MET A 157 31.09 -37.58 -51.29
C MET A 157 30.92 -39.12 -51.22
N ALA A 158 29.88 -39.61 -50.53
CA ALA A 158 29.61 -41.05 -50.45
C ALA A 158 29.31 -41.63 -51.87
N ALA A 159 28.54 -40.92 -52.69
CA ALA A 159 28.26 -41.34 -54.07
C ALA A 159 29.53 -41.36 -54.97
N SER A 160 30.38 -40.31 -54.81
CA SER A 160 31.67 -40.26 -55.54
C SER A 160 32.61 -41.41 -55.15
N ASN A 161 32.75 -41.64 -53.85
CA ASN A 161 33.50 -42.76 -53.32
C ASN A 161 32.94 -44.06 -53.82
N GLY A 162 31.63 -44.25 -53.97
CA GLY A 162 31.05 -45.47 -54.57
C GLY A 162 31.44 -45.68 -56.04
N LYS A 163 31.66 -44.57 -56.81
CA LYS A 163 32.19 -44.67 -58.18
C LYS A 163 33.65 -45.08 -58.16
N VAL A 164 34.45 -44.58 -57.22
CA VAL A 164 35.88 -44.96 -57.08
C VAL A 164 35.98 -46.44 -56.76
N VAL A 165 35.15 -47.01 -55.87
CA VAL A 165 35.14 -48.49 -55.60
C VAL A 165 34.97 -49.29 -56.91
N LYS A 166 34.06 -48.90 -57.80
CA LYS A 166 33.84 -49.57 -59.08
C LYS A 166 35.08 -49.51 -59.95
N ILE A 167 35.79 -48.37 -59.99
CA ILE A 167 37.03 -48.22 -60.73
C ILE A 167 38.11 -49.17 -60.14
N ILE A 168 38.27 -49.23 -58.83
CA ILE A 168 39.18 -50.08 -58.13
C ILE A 168 38.91 -51.59 -58.41
N GLN A 169 37.62 -51.96 -58.44
CA GLN A 169 37.21 -53.32 -58.84
C GLN A 169 37.64 -53.66 -60.26
N VAL A 170 37.52 -52.74 -61.21
CA VAL A 170 38.02 -52.94 -62.57
C VAL A 170 39.59 -53.09 -62.59
N ILE A 171 40.30 -52.30 -61.78
CA ILE A 171 41.76 -52.40 -61.64
C ILE A 171 42.15 -53.76 -61.08
N ASP A 172 41.50 -54.30 -60.04
CA ASP A 172 41.74 -55.62 -59.48
C ASP A 172 41.50 -56.70 -60.54
N GLU A 173 40.41 -56.55 -61.34
CA GLU A 173 40.15 -57.48 -62.44
C GLU A 173 41.20 -57.43 -63.53
N ILE A 174 41.70 -56.24 -63.96
CA ILE A 174 42.78 -56.04 -64.88
C ILE A 174 44.07 -56.70 -64.35
N ALA A 175 44.37 -56.46 -63.06
CA ALA A 175 45.53 -57.09 -62.42
C ALA A 175 45.42 -58.61 -62.39
N PHE A 176 44.26 -59.18 -62.13
CA PHE A 176 44.02 -60.61 -62.23
C PHE A 176 44.18 -61.11 -63.63
N GLN A 177 43.65 -60.52 -64.67
CA GLN A 177 43.79 -60.86 -66.06
C GLN A 177 45.26 -60.76 -66.48
N THR A 178 45.97 -59.73 -66.04
CA THR A 178 47.43 -59.59 -66.31
C THR A 178 48.25 -60.69 -65.63
N ASN A 179 47.89 -61.08 -64.40
CA ASN A 179 48.52 -62.19 -63.72
C ASN A 179 48.34 -63.53 -64.48
N ILE A 180 47.13 -63.79 -65.04
CA ILE A 180 46.85 -64.95 -65.83
C ILE A 180 47.64 -64.92 -67.17
N LEU A 181 47.67 -63.75 -67.84
CA LEU A 181 48.47 -63.56 -69.08
C LEU A 181 49.97 -63.82 -68.84
N ALA A 182 50.52 -63.31 -67.74
CA ALA A 182 51.87 -63.47 -67.33
C ALA A 182 52.19 -64.95 -67.02
N LEU A 183 51.28 -65.69 -66.37
CA LEU A 183 51.36 -67.09 -66.11
C LEU A 183 51.41 -67.87 -67.39
N ASN A 184 50.53 -67.61 -68.35
CA ASN A 184 50.48 -68.22 -69.64
C ASN A 184 51.81 -68.00 -70.44
N ALA A 185 52.31 -66.74 -70.37
CA ALA A 185 53.60 -66.41 -71.00
C ALA A 185 54.78 -67.13 -70.32
N ALA A 186 54.80 -67.29 -69.00
CA ALA A 186 55.82 -68.06 -68.29
C ALA A 186 55.80 -69.51 -68.65
N VAL A 187 54.59 -70.11 -68.81
CA VAL A 187 54.42 -71.50 -69.26
C VAL A 187 54.95 -71.67 -70.68
N GLU A 188 54.65 -70.81 -71.63
CA GLU A 188 55.11 -70.88 -73.01
C GLU A 188 56.65 -70.62 -73.13
N ALA A 189 57.15 -69.69 -72.28
CA ALA A 189 58.59 -69.47 -72.19
C ALA A 189 59.36 -70.74 -71.66
N ALA A 190 58.79 -71.44 -70.68
CA ALA A 190 59.32 -72.75 -70.22
C ALA A 190 59.27 -73.82 -71.30
N ARG A 191 58.23 -73.80 -72.15
CA ARG A 191 58.06 -74.73 -73.27
C ARG A 191 59.06 -74.53 -74.40
N ALA A 192 59.55 -73.25 -74.55
CA ALA A 192 60.56 -72.91 -75.56
C ALA A 192 62.00 -73.28 -75.09
N GLY A 193 62.17 -73.79 -73.88
CA GLY A 193 63.47 -74.27 -73.36
C GLY A 193 64.52 -73.15 -73.23
N GLU A 194 65.76 -73.40 -73.67
CA GLU A 194 66.85 -72.40 -73.56
C GLU A 194 66.56 -71.08 -74.29
N ALA A 195 65.81 -71.08 -75.42
CA ALA A 195 65.46 -69.88 -76.18
C ALA A 195 64.44 -68.99 -75.44
N GLY A 196 63.72 -69.57 -74.49
CA GLY A 196 62.67 -68.87 -73.72
C GLY A 196 63.13 -68.24 -72.42
N LYS A 197 64.33 -68.46 -71.94
CA LYS A 197 64.85 -68.04 -70.61
C LYS A 197 64.64 -66.51 -70.35
N GLY A 198 64.94 -65.64 -71.31
CA GLY A 198 64.77 -64.22 -71.20
C GLY A 198 63.32 -63.84 -71.07
N PHE A 199 62.39 -64.49 -71.82
CA PHE A 199 60.95 -64.25 -71.72
C PHE A 199 60.37 -64.76 -70.43
N ALA A 200 60.88 -65.86 -69.84
CA ALA A 200 60.42 -66.36 -68.55
C ALA A 200 60.68 -65.36 -67.43
N VAL A 201 61.86 -64.68 -67.39
CA VAL A 201 62.15 -63.63 -66.39
C VAL A 201 61.17 -62.45 -66.51
N VAL A 202 60.90 -62.01 -67.76
CA VAL A 202 59.95 -60.93 -67.98
C VAL A 202 58.55 -61.33 -67.56
N ALA A 203 58.12 -62.55 -67.87
CA ALA A 203 56.79 -63.05 -67.42
C ALA A 203 56.67 -63.12 -65.91
N ASP A 204 57.73 -63.61 -65.18
CA ASP A 204 57.72 -63.59 -63.72
C ASP A 204 57.68 -62.14 -63.13
N GLN A 205 58.37 -61.16 -63.75
CA GLN A 205 58.35 -59.76 -63.35
C GLN A 205 56.95 -59.17 -63.57
N VAL A 206 56.29 -59.42 -64.71
CA VAL A 206 54.93 -58.96 -65.02
C VAL A 206 53.94 -59.59 -64.02
N ARG A 207 54.09 -60.87 -63.72
CA ARG A 207 53.29 -61.60 -62.74
C ARG A 207 53.39 -60.96 -61.34
N ASN A 208 54.65 -60.72 -60.88
CA ASN A 208 54.82 -59.99 -59.58
C ASN A 208 54.20 -58.61 -59.57
N LEU A 209 54.36 -57.83 -60.65
CA LEU A 209 53.74 -56.50 -60.77
C LEU A 209 52.19 -56.60 -60.72
N ALA A 210 51.63 -57.62 -61.39
CA ALA A 210 50.21 -57.85 -61.38
C ALA A 210 49.67 -58.18 -59.96
N GLN A 211 50.37 -59.06 -59.24
CA GLN A 211 50.06 -59.38 -57.83
C GLN A 211 50.14 -58.16 -56.91
N ARG A 212 51.18 -57.38 -57.08
CA ARG A 212 51.33 -56.08 -56.28
C ARG A 212 50.23 -55.12 -56.65
N SER A 213 49.84 -55.03 -57.92
CA SER A 213 48.73 -54.14 -58.35
C SER A 213 47.40 -54.58 -57.76
N ALA A 214 47.10 -55.93 -57.78
CA ALA A 214 45.94 -56.48 -57.16
C ALA A 214 45.87 -56.17 -55.64
N GLN A 215 47.02 -56.33 -54.94
CA GLN A 215 47.06 -55.99 -53.50
C GLN A 215 46.81 -54.51 -53.24
N ALA A 216 47.44 -53.64 -54.03
CA ALA A 216 47.23 -52.16 -53.91
C ALA A 216 45.79 -51.76 -54.24
N ALA A 217 45.15 -52.46 -55.18
CA ALA A 217 43.68 -52.24 -55.48
C ALA A 217 42.83 -52.65 -54.28
N ARG A 218 43.08 -53.81 -53.63
CA ARG A 218 42.31 -54.23 -52.44
C ARG A 218 42.51 -53.29 -51.28
N ASP A 219 43.75 -52.87 -50.97
CA ASP A 219 44.04 -51.91 -49.89
C ASP A 219 43.31 -50.56 -50.18
N SER A 220 43.29 -50.07 -51.41
CA SER A 220 42.56 -48.85 -51.83
C SER A 220 41.05 -49.04 -51.68
N ALA A 221 40.50 -50.19 -52.01
CA ALA A 221 39.10 -50.52 -51.84
C ALA A 221 38.67 -50.44 -50.38
N GLU A 222 39.49 -51.00 -49.49
CA GLU A 222 39.27 -50.99 -48.04
C GLU A 222 39.24 -49.53 -47.50
N LEU A 223 40.21 -48.69 -47.87
CA LEU A 223 40.27 -47.30 -47.51
C LEU A 223 39.03 -46.52 -48.00
N ILE A 224 38.56 -46.75 -49.22
CA ILE A 224 37.36 -46.09 -49.77
C ILE A 224 36.13 -46.62 -49.10
N HIS A 225 36.00 -47.89 -48.79
CA HIS A 225 34.85 -48.38 -48.00
C HIS A 225 34.82 -47.77 -46.60
N SER A 226 35.96 -47.60 -45.93
CA SER A 226 36.04 -46.86 -44.67
C SER A 226 35.58 -45.38 -44.81
N SER A 227 35.98 -44.72 -45.92
CA SER A 227 35.58 -43.34 -46.23
C SER A 227 34.09 -43.24 -46.46
N ILE A 228 33.43 -44.18 -47.14
CA ILE A 228 31.97 -44.23 -47.31
C ILE A 228 31.28 -44.40 -45.96
N GLY A 229 31.83 -45.32 -45.10
CA GLY A 229 31.30 -45.47 -43.73
C GLY A 229 31.37 -44.20 -42.92
N LYS A 230 32.49 -43.47 -42.95
CA LYS A 230 32.66 -42.16 -42.30
C LYS A 230 31.68 -41.09 -42.83
N SER A 231 31.47 -41.04 -44.17
CA SER A 231 30.54 -40.13 -44.79
C SER A 231 29.09 -40.39 -44.31
N LYS A 232 28.71 -41.68 -44.19
CA LYS A 232 27.39 -42.06 -43.67
C LYS A 232 27.21 -41.63 -42.20
N GLN A 233 28.23 -41.92 -41.37
CA GLN A 233 28.24 -41.45 -39.97
C GLN A 233 28.15 -39.91 -39.88
N GLY A 234 28.83 -39.18 -40.79
CA GLY A 234 28.73 -37.73 -40.92
C GLY A 234 27.31 -37.27 -41.20
N CYS A 235 26.59 -37.90 -42.14
CA CYS A 235 25.19 -37.60 -42.41
C CYS A 235 24.30 -37.78 -41.17
N GLU A 236 24.46 -38.90 -40.44
CA GLU A 236 23.69 -39.18 -39.22
C GLU A 236 23.98 -38.16 -38.11
N GLN A 237 25.20 -37.65 -38.04
CA GLN A 237 25.59 -36.63 -37.08
C GLN A 237 24.99 -35.27 -37.44
N ILE A 238 25.00 -34.89 -38.73
CA ILE A 238 24.37 -33.68 -39.24
C ILE A 238 22.85 -33.68 -38.98
N GLU A 239 22.18 -34.81 -39.19
CA GLU A 239 20.75 -34.97 -38.89
C GLU A 239 20.45 -34.70 -37.40
N ARG A 240 21.29 -35.21 -36.48
CA ARG A 240 21.15 -34.95 -35.04
C ARG A 240 21.35 -33.47 -34.71
N ILE A 241 22.34 -32.82 -35.31
CA ILE A 241 22.63 -31.39 -35.14
C ILE A 241 21.45 -30.59 -35.67
N PHE A 242 20.89 -30.92 -36.84
CA PHE A 242 19.73 -30.26 -37.42
C PHE A 242 18.51 -30.33 -36.49
N GLY A 243 18.27 -31.51 -35.89
CA GLY A 243 17.23 -31.70 -34.89
C GLY A 243 17.44 -30.84 -33.63
N ALA A 244 18.69 -30.66 -33.17
CA ALA A 244 19.02 -29.79 -32.05
C ALA A 244 18.83 -28.30 -32.37
N VAL A 245 19.24 -27.87 -33.57
CA VAL A 245 19.06 -26.48 -34.03
C VAL A 245 17.56 -26.12 -34.13
N ARG A 246 16.73 -27.03 -34.66
CA ARG A 246 15.26 -26.82 -34.69
C ARG A 246 14.66 -26.71 -33.31
N LYS A 247 15.10 -27.53 -32.34
CA LYS A 247 14.66 -27.44 -30.95
C LYS A 247 15.10 -26.11 -30.30
N MET A 248 16.32 -25.66 -30.61
CA MET A 248 16.84 -24.38 -30.10
C MET A 248 16.02 -23.19 -30.62
N SER A 249 15.68 -23.18 -31.93
CA SER A 249 14.80 -22.15 -32.51
C SER A 249 13.44 -22.13 -31.81
N ALA A 250 12.77 -23.28 -31.67
CA ALA A 250 11.49 -23.36 -31.00
C ALA A 250 11.57 -22.93 -29.51
N SER A 251 12.68 -23.18 -28.85
CA SER A 251 12.91 -22.73 -27.48
C SER A 251 13.13 -21.22 -27.41
N ALA A 252 13.86 -20.63 -28.35
CA ALA A 252 14.05 -19.18 -28.46
C ALA A 252 12.72 -18.44 -28.65
N ASP A 253 11.85 -18.96 -29.52
CA ASP A 253 10.50 -18.39 -29.72
C ASP A 253 9.66 -18.44 -28.44
N ARG A 254 9.71 -19.53 -27.69
CA ARG A 254 9.00 -19.65 -26.42
C ARG A 254 9.55 -18.69 -25.36
N VAL A 255 10.88 -18.56 -25.26
CA VAL A 255 11.50 -17.61 -24.32
C VAL A 255 11.13 -16.18 -24.71
N LYS A 256 11.13 -15.85 -26.01
CA LYS A 256 10.68 -14.54 -26.51
C LYS A 256 9.25 -14.22 -26.07
N ALA A 257 8.33 -15.17 -26.23
CA ALA A 257 6.94 -14.98 -25.80
C ALA A 257 6.82 -14.73 -24.29
N MET A 258 7.57 -15.48 -23.45
CA MET A 258 7.59 -15.26 -22.00
C MET A 258 8.21 -13.89 -21.62
N VAL A 259 9.21 -13.45 -22.34
CA VAL A 259 9.84 -12.14 -22.14
C VAL A 259 8.91 -11.00 -22.49
N ASP A 260 8.15 -11.14 -23.58
CA ASP A 260 7.11 -10.18 -24.00
C ASP A 260 6.01 -10.08 -22.93
N GLU A 261 5.60 -11.20 -22.34
CA GLU A 261 4.62 -11.24 -21.23
C GLU A 261 5.17 -10.55 -19.96
N VAL A 262 6.40 -10.82 -19.57
CA VAL A 262 7.07 -10.16 -18.42
C VAL A 262 7.18 -8.65 -18.66
N SER A 263 7.49 -8.23 -19.88
CA SER A 263 7.55 -6.80 -20.24
C SER A 263 6.19 -6.12 -20.11
N ALA A 264 5.12 -6.76 -20.60
CA ALA A 264 3.75 -6.27 -20.49
C ALA A 264 3.29 -6.17 -19.02
N ALA A 265 3.51 -7.22 -18.22
CA ALA A 265 3.20 -7.25 -16.80
C ALA A 265 3.97 -6.17 -16.01
N SER A 266 5.26 -5.96 -16.32
CA SER A 266 6.06 -4.92 -15.70
C SER A 266 5.56 -3.52 -16.06
N ALA A 267 5.11 -3.29 -17.29
CA ALA A 267 4.49 -2.02 -17.70
C ALA A 267 3.18 -1.75 -16.94
N GLU A 268 2.39 -2.79 -16.66
CA GLU A 268 1.18 -2.69 -15.86
C GLU A 268 1.50 -2.41 -14.38
N GLN A 269 2.51 -3.11 -13.81
CA GLN A 269 3.00 -2.83 -12.48
C GLN A 269 3.45 -1.36 -12.32
N ALA A 270 4.18 -0.81 -13.30
CA ALA A 270 4.59 0.60 -13.27
C ALA A 270 3.40 1.56 -13.17
N ARG A 271 2.31 1.27 -13.88
CA ARG A 271 1.05 2.04 -13.79
C ARG A 271 0.39 1.90 -12.42
N GLY A 272 0.36 0.67 -11.88
CA GLY A 272 -0.17 0.41 -10.53
C GLY A 272 0.60 1.18 -9.45
N ILE A 273 1.94 1.20 -9.53
CA ILE A 273 2.79 1.93 -8.58
C ILE A 273 2.52 3.45 -8.66
N GLN A 274 2.30 4.00 -9.85
CA GLN A 274 1.92 5.42 -9.98
C GLN A 274 0.57 5.73 -9.29
N GLN A 275 -0.39 4.81 -9.33
CA GLN A 275 -1.65 4.97 -8.60
C GLN A 275 -1.43 4.90 -7.08
N ILE A 276 -0.59 3.97 -6.60
CA ILE A 276 -0.21 3.86 -5.19
C ILE A 276 0.46 5.16 -4.72
N SER A 277 1.39 5.73 -5.49
CA SER A 277 2.06 7.01 -5.16
C SER A 277 1.07 8.16 -5.02
N LYS A 278 0.05 8.24 -5.90
CA LYS A 278 -1.02 9.23 -5.76
C LYS A 278 -1.85 9.02 -4.50
N ALA A 279 -2.18 7.76 -4.16
CA ALA A 279 -2.92 7.43 -2.95
C ALA A 279 -2.12 7.78 -1.68
N ILE A 280 -0.82 7.51 -1.64
CA ILE A 280 0.09 7.90 -0.56
C ILE A 280 0.08 9.42 -0.37
N SER A 281 0.21 10.19 -1.45
CA SER A 281 0.16 11.66 -1.39
C SER A 281 -1.19 12.18 -0.85
N GLN A 282 -2.29 11.49 -1.16
CA GLN A 282 -3.60 11.85 -0.61
C GLN A 282 -3.70 11.47 0.87
N MET A 283 -3.17 10.31 1.27
CA MET A 283 -3.12 9.89 2.68
C MET A 283 -2.25 10.85 3.50
N ASP A 284 -1.12 11.33 2.98
CA ASP A 284 -0.26 12.31 3.64
C ASP A 284 -1.04 13.60 3.96
N ARG A 285 -1.79 14.13 2.98
CA ARG A 285 -2.66 15.30 3.21
C ARG A 285 -3.72 15.06 4.29
N VAL A 286 -4.34 13.87 4.28
CA VAL A 286 -5.34 13.52 5.31
C VAL A 286 -4.68 13.41 6.68
N THR A 287 -3.49 12.82 6.76
CA THR A 287 -2.70 12.69 7.99
C THR A 287 -2.33 14.05 8.57
N GLN A 288 -1.86 14.98 7.75
CA GLN A 288 -1.56 16.36 8.16
C GLN A 288 -2.83 17.09 8.64
N GLN A 289 -3.94 16.92 7.94
CA GLN A 289 -5.22 17.51 8.36
C GLN A 289 -5.71 16.90 9.68
N THR A 290 -5.52 15.60 9.89
CA THR A 290 -5.86 14.93 11.15
C THR A 290 -5.02 15.45 12.30
N ALA A 291 -3.70 15.63 12.11
CA ALA A 291 -2.82 16.24 13.10
C ALA A 291 -3.27 17.66 13.47
N ALA A 292 -3.54 18.50 12.47
CA ALA A 292 -4.01 19.87 12.69
C ALA A 292 -5.36 19.91 13.45
N SER A 293 -6.31 19.03 13.07
CA SER A 293 -7.60 18.92 13.76
C SER A 293 -7.47 18.41 15.20
N ALA A 294 -6.49 17.53 15.46
CA ALA A 294 -6.18 17.05 16.80
C ALA A 294 -5.61 18.20 17.67
N GLU A 295 -4.67 18.98 17.14
CA GLU A 295 -4.13 20.15 17.85
C GLU A 295 -5.21 21.20 18.16
N GLU A 296 -6.08 21.50 17.21
CA GLU A 296 -7.22 22.40 17.38
C GLU A 296 -8.18 21.87 18.46
N SER A 297 -8.56 20.58 18.40
CA SER A 297 -9.43 19.93 19.39
C SER A 297 -8.81 19.96 20.79
N ALA A 298 -7.50 19.74 20.91
CA ALA A 298 -6.78 19.86 22.19
C ALA A 298 -6.79 21.31 22.72
N SER A 299 -6.71 22.31 21.84
CA SER A 299 -6.81 23.74 22.22
C SER A 299 -8.20 24.07 22.72
N VAL A 300 -9.26 23.67 22.01
CA VAL A 300 -10.65 23.82 22.43
C VAL A 300 -10.92 23.10 23.76
N GLY A 301 -10.38 21.88 23.93
CA GLY A 301 -10.49 21.15 25.18
C GLY A 301 -9.88 21.91 26.36
N ARG A 302 -8.71 22.55 26.17
CA ARG A 302 -8.07 23.38 27.21
C ARG A 302 -8.91 24.63 27.55
N GLU A 303 -9.46 25.30 26.54
CA GLU A 303 -10.34 26.46 26.74
C GLU A 303 -11.62 26.05 27.49
N MET A 304 -12.27 24.97 27.10
CA MET A 304 -13.43 24.42 27.79
C MET A 304 -13.11 24.03 29.24
N SER A 305 -11.92 23.51 29.53
CA SER A 305 -11.47 23.19 30.87
C SER A 305 -11.38 24.48 31.75
N ALA A 306 -10.82 25.56 31.20
CA ALA A 306 -10.76 26.85 31.89
C ALA A 306 -12.15 27.45 32.16
N GLN A 307 -13.07 27.34 31.17
CA GLN A 307 -14.46 27.77 31.33
C GLN A 307 -15.19 26.94 32.41
N THR A 308 -14.92 25.63 32.46
CA THR A 308 -15.50 24.73 33.46
C THR A 308 -15.00 25.06 34.87
N GLU A 309 -13.71 25.40 35.03
CA GLU A 309 -13.18 25.89 36.31
C GLU A 309 -13.82 27.22 36.73
N ALA A 310 -13.98 28.17 35.80
CA ALA A 310 -14.67 29.39 36.06
C ALA A 310 -16.15 29.16 36.50
N LEU A 311 -16.84 28.23 35.83
CA LEU A 311 -18.19 27.83 36.20
C LEU A 311 -18.26 27.22 37.60
N ARG A 312 -17.30 26.35 37.96
CA ARG A 312 -17.18 25.80 39.33
C ARG A 312 -17.02 26.90 40.38
N ALA A 313 -16.23 27.94 40.08
CA ALA A 313 -16.03 29.05 40.97
C ALA A 313 -17.34 29.85 41.17
N VAL A 314 -18.12 30.05 40.12
CA VAL A 314 -19.44 30.69 40.20
C VAL A 314 -20.41 29.86 41.04
N VAL A 315 -20.45 28.53 40.83
CA VAL A 315 -21.28 27.61 41.60
C VAL A 315 -20.93 27.64 43.08
N GLU A 316 -19.64 27.65 43.42
CA GLU A 316 -19.19 27.75 44.81
C GLU A 316 -19.54 29.11 45.46
N ASN A 317 -19.41 30.21 44.72
CA ASN A 317 -19.86 31.53 45.18
C ASN A 317 -21.37 31.55 45.41
N LEU A 318 -22.18 30.98 44.53
CA LEU A 318 -23.62 30.86 44.74
C LEU A 318 -23.95 30.03 45.98
N ARG A 319 -23.21 28.91 46.19
CA ARG A 319 -23.36 28.08 47.39
C ARG A 319 -23.00 28.80 48.68
N LEU A 320 -21.93 29.61 48.67
CA LEU A 320 -21.54 30.42 49.80
C LEU A 320 -22.60 31.50 50.09
N MET A 321 -23.15 32.18 49.09
CA MET A 321 -24.23 33.18 49.27
C MET A 321 -25.50 32.51 49.81
N ALA A 322 -25.91 31.39 49.27
CA ALA A 322 -27.06 30.62 49.77
C ALA A 322 -26.81 30.08 51.20
N GLY A 323 -25.59 29.61 51.54
CA GLY A 323 -25.26 29.08 52.85
C GLY A 323 -24.95 30.13 53.92
N SER A 324 -24.54 31.36 53.57
CA SER A 324 -24.24 32.44 54.52
C SER A 324 -25.51 32.99 55.18
N VAL A 325 -26.64 33.00 54.46
CA VAL A 325 -27.94 33.42 55.01
C VAL A 325 -28.48 32.42 56.06
N ALA A 326 -28.08 31.15 55.98
CA ALA A 326 -28.46 30.12 56.92
C ALA A 326 -27.65 30.13 58.24
N ARG A 327 -26.46 30.81 58.33
CA ARG A 327 -25.62 30.92 59.51
C ARG A 327 -25.93 32.10 60.42
N HIS A 328 -26.76 33.04 60.02
CA HIS A 328 -27.18 34.19 60.82
C HIS A 328 -28.54 33.96 61.55
N ARG A 329 -28.89 32.75 61.81
CA ARG A 329 -29.94 32.29 62.72
C ARG A 329 -29.28 31.64 63.96
#